data_ead6c31215560d0a0b8a24c45ccdd5ed
#
_entry.id   ead6c31215560d0a0b8a24c45ccdd5ed
#
_cell.length_a   1.000
_cell.length_b   1.000
_cell.length_c   1.000
_cell.angle_alpha   90.00
_cell.angle_beta   90.00
_cell.angle_gamma   90.00
#
_symmetry.space_group_name_H-M   'P 1'
#
loop_
_entity.id
_entity.type
_entity.pdbx_description
1 polymer ?
#
loop_
_entity_poly.entity_id
_entity_poly.type
_entity_poly.pdbx_seq_one_letter_code
_entity_poly.pdbx_strand_id
1 'polypeptide(L)'
;MGELILIRHGETEWSRSGRHTSHTDLPLTALGERQARALVPLIADRKIGLTLVSPALRARRTAQLAGLASPRITPDLREWDYGGYEGVTTVEIHRTRPSWNLWTDGVAPGSEDHPGETPAQVGERADRVLTEIRTAAESLGDADIAVVAHSHFLRVLTARYLGLTTSGGTLFQLGTGTVSRLGTEHGKPVITAWNLALPESLLHAAAPHPAQSPE
;
A
#
# COMPACT_ATOMS: atom_id res chain seq x y z
N MET A 1 21.77 1.17 -7.10
CA MET A 1 20.40 0.65 -7.16
C MET A 1 19.51 1.71 -6.53
N GLY A 2 18.44 2.11 -7.21
CA GLY A 2 17.46 3.05 -6.69
C GLY A 2 16.75 2.55 -5.44
N GLU A 3 15.91 3.40 -4.84
CA GLU A 3 15.08 3.03 -3.69
C GLU A 3 13.77 2.34 -4.13
N LEU A 4 13.20 1.55 -3.24
CA LEU A 4 11.85 1.02 -3.37
C LEU A 4 10.88 1.99 -2.69
N ILE A 5 10.03 2.65 -3.49
CA ILE A 5 9.04 3.62 -3.04
C ILE A 5 7.72 2.90 -2.81
N LEU A 6 7.25 2.86 -1.59
CA LEU A 6 5.99 2.23 -1.20
C LEU A 6 4.91 3.31 -1.03
N ILE A 7 3.77 3.13 -1.68
CA ILE A 7 2.64 4.05 -1.61
C ILE A 7 1.40 3.27 -1.18
N ARG A 8 0.84 3.60 -0.02
CA ARG A 8 -0.48 3.12 0.35
C ARG A 8 -1.54 3.96 -0.36
N HIS A 9 -2.57 3.30 -0.91
CA HIS A 9 -3.70 3.99 -1.54
C HIS A 9 -4.33 5.05 -0.61
N GLY A 10 -4.96 6.08 -1.20
CA GLY A 10 -5.72 7.10 -0.49
C GLY A 10 -6.92 6.53 0.27
N GLU A 11 -7.53 7.34 1.14
CA GLU A 11 -8.67 6.93 1.96
C GLU A 11 -9.85 6.39 1.11
N THR A 12 -10.48 5.33 1.62
CA THR A 12 -11.76 4.79 1.17
C THR A 12 -12.75 4.80 2.33
N GLU A 13 -14.04 4.61 2.06
CA GLU A 13 -15.06 4.55 3.13
C GLU A 13 -14.73 3.50 4.20
N TRP A 14 -14.25 2.32 3.78
CA TRP A 14 -13.92 1.27 4.73
C TRP A 14 -12.60 1.50 5.45
N SER A 15 -11.58 2.09 4.81
CA SER A 15 -10.36 2.45 5.53
C SER A 15 -10.63 3.52 6.60
N ARG A 16 -11.56 4.44 6.35
CA ARG A 16 -12.00 5.45 7.31
C ARG A 16 -12.75 4.85 8.49
N SER A 17 -13.61 3.86 8.24
CA SER A 17 -14.37 3.17 9.28
C SER A 17 -13.62 2.02 9.96
N GLY A 18 -12.37 1.71 9.54
CA GLY A 18 -11.56 0.65 10.12
C GLY A 18 -11.96 -0.77 9.71
N ARG A 19 -12.77 -0.91 8.65
CA ARG A 19 -13.16 -2.21 8.11
C ARG A 19 -12.06 -2.82 7.27
N HIS A 20 -11.82 -4.12 7.46
CA HIS A 20 -10.91 -4.88 6.62
C HIS A 20 -11.41 -4.89 5.18
N THR A 21 -10.53 -4.59 4.22
CA THR A 21 -10.88 -4.46 2.80
C THR A 21 -9.86 -5.14 1.93
N SER A 22 -10.17 -6.29 1.37
CA SER A 22 -9.32 -6.98 0.40
C SER A 22 -9.90 -6.96 -1.01
N HIS A 23 -10.83 -7.84 -1.30
CA HIS A 23 -11.43 -8.03 -2.62
C HIS A 23 -12.56 -7.05 -2.93
N THR A 24 -13.21 -6.47 -1.93
CA THR A 24 -14.24 -5.44 -2.16
C THR A 24 -13.61 -4.21 -2.80
N ASP A 25 -14.04 -3.88 -4.02
CA ASP A 25 -13.41 -2.83 -4.81
C ASP A 25 -14.11 -1.48 -4.60
N LEU A 26 -13.64 -0.75 -3.60
CA LEU A 26 -14.17 0.55 -3.19
C LEU A 26 -13.38 1.69 -3.84
N PRO A 27 -14.06 2.78 -4.27
CA PRO A 27 -13.41 4.00 -4.74
C PRO A 27 -12.75 4.77 -3.60
N LEU A 28 -11.87 5.71 -3.95
CA LEU A 28 -11.36 6.70 -3.02
C LEU A 28 -12.48 7.65 -2.58
N THR A 29 -12.41 8.12 -1.33
CA THR A 29 -13.20 9.28 -0.88
C THR A 29 -12.64 10.58 -1.48
N ALA A 30 -13.36 11.68 -1.35
CA ALA A 30 -12.84 12.99 -1.72
C ALA A 30 -11.53 13.33 -0.97
N LEU A 31 -11.40 12.93 0.30
CA LEU A 31 -10.14 13.05 1.04
C LEU A 31 -9.07 12.14 0.44
N GLY A 32 -9.40 10.89 0.13
CA GLY A 32 -8.48 9.93 -0.49
C GLY A 32 -7.93 10.42 -1.83
N GLU A 33 -8.75 11.10 -2.66
CA GLU A 33 -8.26 11.72 -3.89
C GLU A 33 -7.32 12.90 -3.63
N ARG A 34 -7.61 13.75 -2.62
CA ARG A 34 -6.69 14.82 -2.20
C ARG A 34 -5.37 14.25 -1.68
N GLN A 35 -5.42 13.21 -0.83
CA GLN A 35 -4.23 12.50 -0.37
C GLN A 35 -3.39 11.99 -1.54
N ALA A 36 -4.04 11.35 -2.54
CA ALA A 36 -3.34 10.83 -3.70
C ALA A 36 -2.64 11.93 -4.54
N ARG A 37 -3.29 13.09 -4.75
CA ARG A 37 -2.66 14.25 -5.41
C ARG A 37 -1.51 14.84 -4.59
N ALA A 38 -1.63 14.81 -3.28
CA ALA A 38 -0.61 15.31 -2.36
C ALA A 38 0.67 14.46 -2.34
N LEU A 39 0.66 13.27 -2.95
CA LEU A 39 1.85 12.45 -3.14
C LEU A 39 2.80 13.03 -4.21
N VAL A 40 2.27 13.81 -5.17
CA VAL A 40 3.07 14.35 -6.28
C VAL A 40 4.36 15.04 -5.80
N PRO A 41 4.34 16.03 -4.90
CA PRO A 41 5.57 16.69 -4.44
C PRO A 41 6.51 15.78 -3.63
N LEU A 42 6.02 14.67 -3.08
CA LEU A 42 6.83 13.72 -2.31
C LEU A 42 7.65 12.76 -3.20
N ILE A 43 7.32 12.70 -4.49
CA ILE A 43 7.95 11.81 -5.48
C ILE A 43 8.43 12.55 -6.74
N ALA A 44 8.24 13.87 -6.84
CA ALA A 44 8.47 14.64 -8.06
C ALA A 44 9.95 14.68 -8.50
N ASP A 45 10.87 14.63 -7.55
CA ASP A 45 12.32 14.62 -7.79
C ASP A 45 12.89 13.21 -7.99
N ARG A 46 12.03 12.18 -8.04
CA ARG A 46 12.45 10.79 -8.13
C ARG A 46 12.44 10.29 -9.58
N LYS A 47 13.51 9.61 -9.98
CA LYS A 47 13.61 8.93 -11.27
C LYS A 47 12.97 7.54 -11.15
N ILE A 48 11.65 7.45 -11.35
CA ILE A 48 10.93 6.18 -11.26
C ILE A 48 11.05 5.44 -12.59
N GLY A 49 11.74 4.29 -12.59
CA GLY A 49 11.94 3.43 -13.77
C GLY A 49 10.87 2.35 -13.94
N LEU A 50 10.17 1.99 -12.86
CA LEU A 50 9.09 0.99 -12.88
C LEU A 50 8.04 1.34 -11.85
N THR A 51 6.77 1.24 -12.24
CA THR A 51 5.62 1.38 -11.34
C THR A 51 4.81 0.08 -11.31
N LEU A 52 4.71 -0.56 -10.15
CA LEU A 52 3.87 -1.73 -9.90
C LEU A 52 2.64 -1.32 -9.10
N VAL A 53 1.45 -1.75 -9.52
CA VAL A 53 0.20 -1.31 -8.89
C VAL A 53 -0.72 -2.50 -8.65
N SER A 54 -1.33 -2.55 -7.46
CA SER A 54 -2.40 -3.50 -7.16
C SER A 54 -3.57 -3.35 -8.16
N PRO A 55 -4.24 -4.44 -8.55
CA PRO A 55 -5.40 -4.39 -9.44
C PRO A 55 -6.59 -3.61 -8.85
N ALA A 56 -6.66 -3.39 -7.53
CA ALA A 56 -7.77 -2.70 -6.88
C ALA A 56 -7.93 -1.26 -7.37
N LEU A 57 -9.18 -0.84 -7.59
CA LEU A 57 -9.55 0.50 -8.09
C LEU A 57 -8.89 1.62 -7.27
N ARG A 58 -8.93 1.53 -5.94
CA ARG A 58 -8.32 2.50 -5.02
C ARG A 58 -6.82 2.68 -5.23
N ALA A 59 -6.09 1.59 -5.49
CA ALA A 59 -4.64 1.65 -5.75
C ALA A 59 -4.35 2.24 -7.13
N ARG A 60 -5.06 1.80 -8.17
CA ARG A 60 -4.93 2.33 -9.55
C ARG A 60 -5.26 3.83 -9.60
N ARG A 61 -6.35 4.24 -8.94
CA ARG A 61 -6.73 5.65 -8.88
C ARG A 61 -5.70 6.49 -8.14
N THR A 62 -5.14 5.96 -7.05
CA THR A 62 -4.04 6.62 -6.33
C THR A 62 -2.82 6.80 -7.22
N ALA A 63 -2.37 5.77 -7.94
CA ALA A 63 -1.24 5.85 -8.87
C ALA A 63 -1.47 6.92 -9.95
N GLN A 64 -2.67 6.93 -10.54
CA GLN A 64 -3.06 7.92 -11.55
C GLN A 64 -2.98 9.36 -11.01
N LEU A 65 -3.56 9.62 -9.82
CA LEU A 65 -3.61 10.95 -9.21
C LEU A 65 -2.23 11.41 -8.70
N ALA A 66 -1.37 10.47 -8.32
CA ALA A 66 0.03 10.73 -7.97
C ALA A 66 0.92 10.98 -9.20
N GLY A 67 0.39 10.92 -10.42
CA GLY A 67 1.16 11.17 -11.65
C GLY A 67 2.13 10.05 -12.03
N LEU A 68 1.94 8.83 -11.50
CA LEU A 68 2.80 7.69 -11.83
C LEU A 68 2.50 7.18 -13.24
N ALA A 69 3.52 7.22 -14.11
CA ALA A 69 3.39 6.82 -15.52
C ALA A 69 3.43 5.29 -15.69
N SER A 70 2.73 4.83 -16.74
CA SER A 70 2.80 3.45 -17.24
C SER A 70 2.74 2.35 -16.15
N PRO A 71 1.74 2.36 -15.27
CA PRO A 71 1.66 1.41 -14.17
C PRO A 71 1.41 -0.02 -14.68
N ARG A 72 2.23 -0.97 -14.25
CA ARG A 72 2.03 -2.38 -14.47
C ARG A 72 1.17 -2.97 -13.35
N ILE A 73 0.03 -3.54 -13.72
CA ILE A 73 -0.87 -4.19 -12.77
C ILE A 73 -0.25 -5.52 -12.34
N THR A 74 -0.08 -5.68 -11.03
CA THR A 74 0.58 -6.83 -10.41
C THR A 74 -0.40 -7.48 -9.41
N PRO A 75 -0.97 -8.66 -9.72
CA PRO A 75 -1.96 -9.32 -8.86
C PRO A 75 -1.47 -9.61 -7.45
N ASP A 76 -0.19 -9.94 -7.28
CA ASP A 76 0.42 -10.20 -5.97
C ASP A 76 0.50 -8.96 -5.06
N LEU A 77 0.15 -7.76 -5.57
CA LEU A 77 0.03 -6.53 -4.76
C LEU A 77 -1.35 -6.32 -4.12
N ARG A 78 -2.28 -7.27 -4.23
CA ARG A 78 -3.55 -7.20 -3.52
C ARG A 78 -3.34 -7.12 -2.02
N GLU A 79 -4.33 -6.57 -1.31
CA GLU A 79 -4.31 -6.60 0.16
C GLU A 79 -4.39 -8.04 0.66
N TRP A 80 -4.07 -8.27 1.90
CA TRP A 80 -4.29 -9.52 2.62
C TRP A 80 -5.74 -9.95 2.41
N ASP A 81 -5.97 -11.17 1.93
CA ASP A 81 -7.34 -11.71 1.85
C ASP A 81 -7.84 -11.99 3.26
N TYR A 82 -8.80 -11.19 3.69
CA TYR A 82 -9.32 -11.29 5.06
C TYR A 82 -10.38 -12.38 5.24
N GLY A 83 -10.74 -13.11 4.20
CA GLY A 83 -11.71 -14.20 4.26
C GLY A 83 -13.02 -13.76 4.92
N GLY A 84 -13.45 -14.47 5.96
CA GLY A 84 -14.66 -14.16 6.72
C GLY A 84 -14.63 -12.85 7.51
N TYR A 85 -13.49 -12.14 7.55
CA TYR A 85 -13.39 -10.81 8.17
C TYR A 85 -13.44 -9.65 7.16
N GLU A 86 -13.73 -9.93 5.89
CA GLU A 86 -13.98 -8.87 4.91
C GLU A 86 -15.13 -7.98 5.36
N GLY A 87 -14.94 -6.66 5.37
CA GLY A 87 -15.94 -5.68 5.81
C GLY A 87 -16.15 -5.57 7.32
N VAL A 88 -15.45 -6.38 8.13
CA VAL A 88 -15.54 -6.40 9.60
C VAL A 88 -14.40 -5.58 10.20
N THR A 89 -14.66 -4.88 11.30
CA THR A 89 -13.62 -4.13 12.03
C THR A 89 -12.91 -5.01 13.06
N THR A 90 -11.68 -4.67 13.43
CA THR A 90 -10.96 -5.32 14.55
C THR A 90 -11.77 -5.28 15.86
N VAL A 91 -12.47 -4.17 16.11
CA VAL A 91 -13.32 -4.01 17.31
C VAL A 91 -14.46 -5.03 17.34
N GLU A 92 -15.10 -5.27 16.19
CA GLU A 92 -16.16 -6.28 16.07
C GLU A 92 -15.60 -7.70 16.25
N ILE A 93 -14.45 -8.01 15.68
CA ILE A 93 -13.78 -9.31 15.86
C ILE A 93 -13.46 -9.55 17.35
N HIS A 94 -12.95 -8.54 18.04
CA HIS A 94 -12.59 -8.64 19.46
C HIS A 94 -13.79 -8.87 20.38
N ARG A 95 -15.04 -8.62 19.97
CA ARG A 95 -16.23 -8.96 20.77
C ARG A 95 -16.39 -10.46 20.94
N THR A 96 -15.98 -11.25 19.94
CA THR A 96 -16.07 -12.72 19.96
C THR A 96 -14.73 -13.41 20.17
N ARG A 97 -13.64 -12.74 19.79
CA ARG A 97 -12.26 -13.23 19.91
C ARG A 97 -11.34 -12.13 20.49
N PRO A 98 -11.39 -11.87 21.81
CA PRO A 98 -10.73 -10.70 22.43
C PRO A 98 -9.22 -10.64 22.23
N SER A 99 -8.55 -11.79 22.12
CA SER A 99 -7.09 -11.90 21.93
C SER A 99 -6.68 -12.03 20.46
N TRP A 100 -7.62 -11.98 19.51
CA TRP A 100 -7.30 -12.15 18.09
C TRP A 100 -6.29 -11.12 17.58
N ASN A 101 -5.33 -11.64 16.83
CA ASN A 101 -4.29 -10.84 16.19
C ASN A 101 -4.07 -11.34 14.75
N LEU A 102 -4.29 -10.49 13.76
CA LEU A 102 -4.13 -10.83 12.34
C LEU A 102 -2.76 -11.47 12.04
N TRP A 103 -1.72 -10.98 12.68
CA TRP A 103 -0.33 -11.33 12.38
C TRP A 103 0.08 -12.75 12.87
N THR A 104 -0.65 -13.29 13.81
CA THR A 104 -0.40 -14.61 14.41
C THR A 104 -1.52 -15.60 14.15
N ASP A 105 -2.76 -15.14 14.22
CA ASP A 105 -3.94 -16.01 14.18
C ASP A 105 -4.55 -16.11 12.78
N GLY A 106 -4.13 -15.20 11.86
CA GLY A 106 -4.72 -15.13 10.53
C GLY A 106 -6.19 -14.72 10.55
N VAL A 107 -6.95 -15.25 9.61
CA VAL A 107 -8.35 -14.86 9.37
C VAL A 107 -9.30 -16.05 9.49
N ALA A 108 -10.60 -15.76 9.69
CA ALA A 108 -11.64 -16.76 9.59
C ALA A 108 -11.86 -17.15 8.11
N PRO A 109 -12.24 -18.41 7.81
CA PRO A 109 -12.56 -18.85 6.46
C PRO A 109 -13.66 -17.96 5.84
N GLY A 110 -13.45 -17.57 4.59
CA GLY A 110 -14.40 -16.82 3.78
C GLY A 110 -15.13 -17.68 2.78
N SER A 111 -15.48 -17.10 1.61
CA SER A 111 -16.07 -17.82 0.49
C SER A 111 -15.04 -18.69 -0.24
N GLU A 112 -15.49 -19.53 -1.16
CA GLU A 112 -14.62 -20.36 -2.00
C GLU A 112 -13.64 -19.52 -2.84
N ASP A 113 -14.11 -18.39 -3.38
CA ASP A 113 -13.27 -17.47 -4.18
C ASP A 113 -12.33 -16.62 -3.33
N HIS A 114 -12.65 -16.41 -2.04
CA HIS A 114 -11.92 -15.59 -1.09
C HIS A 114 -11.82 -16.30 0.25
N PRO A 115 -11.04 -17.41 0.31
CA PRO A 115 -10.98 -18.25 1.52
C PRO A 115 -10.26 -17.58 2.69
N GLY A 116 -9.52 -16.52 2.43
CA GLY A 116 -8.62 -15.88 3.38
C GLY A 116 -7.19 -16.39 3.27
N GLU A 117 -6.23 -15.55 3.60
CA GLU A 117 -4.81 -15.89 3.58
C GLU A 117 -4.27 -16.08 5.02
N THR A 118 -3.42 -17.06 5.20
CA THR A 118 -2.58 -17.19 6.40
C THR A 118 -1.44 -16.18 6.36
N PRO A 119 -0.82 -15.84 7.51
CA PRO A 119 0.39 -15.00 7.54
C PRO A 119 1.52 -15.52 6.64
N ALA A 120 1.68 -16.85 6.56
CA ALA A 120 2.70 -17.48 5.71
C ALA A 120 2.43 -17.22 4.22
N GLN A 121 1.19 -17.40 3.76
CA GLN A 121 0.81 -17.17 2.35
C GLN A 121 1.03 -15.72 1.91
N VAL A 122 0.68 -14.75 2.76
CA VAL A 122 0.95 -13.33 2.45
C VAL A 122 2.45 -13.05 2.43
N GLY A 123 3.23 -13.68 3.32
CA GLY A 123 4.68 -13.60 3.32
C GLY A 123 5.31 -14.14 2.04
N GLU A 124 4.87 -15.30 1.57
CA GLU A 124 5.30 -15.90 0.30
C GLU A 124 4.96 -15.02 -0.91
N ARG A 125 3.78 -14.40 -0.91
CA ARG A 125 3.36 -13.45 -1.93
C ARG A 125 4.24 -12.20 -1.94
N ALA A 126 4.60 -11.68 -0.77
CA ALA A 126 5.53 -10.57 -0.64
C ALA A 126 6.94 -10.95 -1.14
N ASP A 127 7.42 -12.16 -0.87
CA ASP A 127 8.72 -12.65 -1.35
C ASP A 127 8.76 -12.77 -2.89
N ARG A 128 7.65 -13.18 -3.54
CA ARG A 128 7.55 -13.17 -5.01
C ARG A 128 7.67 -11.75 -5.58
N VAL A 129 6.94 -10.80 -4.99
CA VAL A 129 7.03 -9.38 -5.39
C VAL A 129 8.45 -8.83 -5.19
N LEU A 130 9.10 -9.12 -4.08
CA LEU A 130 10.49 -8.70 -3.83
C LEU A 130 11.47 -9.32 -4.82
N THR A 131 11.24 -10.56 -5.25
CA THR A 131 12.05 -11.22 -6.28
C THR A 131 11.86 -10.53 -7.64
N GLU A 132 10.63 -10.23 -8.03
CA GLU A 132 10.32 -9.47 -9.24
C GLU A 132 10.98 -8.08 -9.24
N ILE A 133 10.90 -7.38 -8.10
CA ILE A 133 11.54 -6.06 -7.91
C ILE A 133 13.07 -6.16 -8.07
N ARG A 134 13.71 -7.15 -7.44
CA ARG A 134 15.16 -7.34 -7.55
C ARG A 134 15.58 -7.60 -8.99
N THR A 135 14.90 -8.50 -9.69
CA THR A 135 15.17 -8.79 -11.09
C THR A 135 15.00 -7.55 -11.98
N ALA A 136 13.93 -6.77 -11.78
CA ALA A 136 13.73 -5.53 -12.53
C ALA A 136 14.84 -4.50 -12.25
N ALA A 137 15.27 -4.37 -11.01
CA ALA A 137 16.30 -3.41 -10.60
C ALA A 137 17.65 -3.63 -11.29
N GLU A 138 17.98 -4.86 -11.69
CA GLU A 138 19.22 -5.17 -12.43
C GLU A 138 19.34 -4.40 -13.76
N SER A 139 18.19 -4.13 -14.42
CA SER A 139 18.14 -3.40 -15.69
C SER A 139 17.89 -1.90 -15.53
N LEU A 140 17.47 -1.44 -14.35
CA LEU A 140 17.05 -0.04 -14.13
C LEU A 140 18.17 0.87 -13.60
N GLY A 141 19.33 0.32 -13.24
CA GLY A 141 20.46 1.06 -12.72
C GLY A 141 20.16 1.76 -11.39
N ASP A 142 20.16 3.08 -11.39
CA ASP A 142 19.88 3.94 -10.22
C ASP A 142 18.43 4.43 -10.12
N ALA A 143 17.57 4.04 -11.08
CA ALA A 143 16.17 4.42 -11.03
C ALA A 143 15.41 3.69 -9.92
N ASP A 144 14.43 4.38 -9.35
CA ASP A 144 13.56 3.87 -8.30
C ASP A 144 12.46 2.96 -8.85
N ILE A 145 11.92 2.11 -8.00
CA ILE A 145 10.74 1.31 -8.28
C ILE A 145 9.61 1.76 -7.35
N ALA A 146 8.47 2.19 -7.91
CA ALA A 146 7.29 2.54 -7.14
C ALA A 146 6.33 1.35 -7.04
N VAL A 147 5.79 1.12 -5.83
CA VAL A 147 4.78 0.10 -5.54
C VAL A 147 3.58 0.76 -4.91
N VAL A 148 2.41 0.68 -5.56
CA VAL A 148 1.16 1.23 -5.03
C VAL A 148 0.24 0.09 -4.60
N ALA A 149 0.01 -0.02 -3.30
CA ALA A 149 -0.71 -1.14 -2.73
C ALA A 149 -1.46 -0.76 -1.43
N HIS A 150 -1.50 -1.65 -0.46
CA HIS A 150 -2.39 -1.61 0.70
C HIS A 150 -1.62 -1.70 2.01
N SER A 151 -2.34 -1.47 3.12
CA SER A 151 -1.74 -1.34 4.43
C SER A 151 -1.00 -2.59 4.88
N HIS A 152 -1.73 -3.70 5.09
CA HIS A 152 -1.11 -4.89 5.68
C HIS A 152 -0.13 -5.53 4.72
N PHE A 153 -0.44 -5.57 3.42
CA PHE A 153 0.48 -6.11 2.42
C PHE A 153 1.82 -5.34 2.38
N LEU A 154 1.79 -4.00 2.33
CA LEU A 154 3.02 -3.20 2.31
C LEU A 154 3.84 -3.33 3.60
N ARG A 155 3.17 -3.50 4.75
CA ARG A 155 3.82 -3.76 6.04
C ARG A 155 4.52 -5.13 6.04
N VAL A 156 3.87 -6.16 5.48
CA VAL A 156 4.48 -7.48 5.27
C VAL A 156 5.66 -7.38 4.31
N LEU A 157 5.48 -6.71 3.18
CA LEU A 157 6.55 -6.49 2.18
C LEU A 157 7.78 -5.83 2.82
N THR A 158 7.55 -4.82 3.66
CA THR A 158 8.62 -4.14 4.39
C THR A 158 9.33 -5.08 5.37
N ALA A 159 8.56 -5.85 6.15
CA ALA A 159 9.14 -6.85 7.07
C ALA A 159 10.03 -7.84 6.30
N ARG A 160 9.52 -8.40 5.19
CA ARG A 160 10.27 -9.35 4.35
C ARG A 160 11.48 -8.71 3.69
N TYR A 161 11.38 -7.44 3.24
CA TYR A 161 12.52 -6.69 2.72
C TYR A 161 13.67 -6.56 3.74
N LEU A 162 13.31 -6.31 5.01
CA LEU A 162 14.26 -6.18 6.13
C LEU A 162 14.75 -7.53 6.69
N GLY A 163 14.32 -8.66 6.14
CA GLY A 163 14.69 -9.99 6.62
C GLY A 163 13.92 -10.44 7.86
N LEU A 164 12.82 -9.77 8.22
CA LEU A 164 11.96 -10.13 9.32
C LEU A 164 10.92 -11.17 8.90
N THR A 165 10.27 -11.82 9.87
CA THR A 165 9.10 -12.66 9.62
C THR A 165 7.90 -11.81 9.21
N THR A 166 6.85 -12.43 8.66
CA THR A 166 5.60 -11.75 8.29
C THR A 166 5.01 -10.96 9.45
N SER A 167 5.04 -11.51 10.67
CA SER A 167 4.55 -10.85 11.88
C SER A 167 5.33 -9.58 12.25
N GLY A 168 6.55 -9.41 11.76
CA GLY A 168 7.31 -8.16 11.88
C GLY A 168 6.59 -6.95 11.27
N GLY A 169 5.65 -7.18 10.33
CA GLY A 169 4.80 -6.12 9.80
C GLY A 169 3.98 -5.38 10.85
N THR A 170 3.75 -5.98 12.03
CA THR A 170 3.07 -5.31 13.16
C THR A 170 3.79 -4.05 13.63
N LEU A 171 5.11 -3.97 13.43
CA LEU A 171 5.94 -2.85 13.87
C LEU A 171 5.79 -1.57 13.01
N PHE A 172 5.20 -1.69 11.83
CA PHE A 172 5.17 -0.63 10.84
C PHE A 172 3.76 -0.05 10.69
N GLN A 173 3.45 1.06 11.38
CA GLN A 173 2.18 1.76 11.12
C GLN A 173 2.23 2.43 9.74
N LEU A 174 1.12 2.36 8.97
CA LEU A 174 1.06 2.90 7.63
C LEU A 174 -0.32 3.55 7.37
N GLY A 175 -0.36 4.86 7.21
CA GLY A 175 -1.56 5.66 6.93
C GLY A 175 -2.00 5.60 5.47
N THR A 176 -3.22 6.02 5.14
CA THR A 176 -3.69 6.17 3.76
C THR A 176 -3.03 7.35 3.06
N GLY A 177 -2.73 7.23 1.77
CA GLY A 177 -2.10 8.28 0.98
C GLY A 177 -0.72 8.69 1.51
N THR A 178 0.09 7.71 1.92
CA THR A 178 1.45 7.94 2.43
C THR A 178 2.50 7.32 1.52
N VAL A 179 3.71 7.87 1.59
CA VAL A 179 4.92 7.35 0.94
C VAL A 179 5.89 6.83 1.98
N SER A 180 6.46 5.66 1.74
CA SER A 180 7.61 5.14 2.47
C SER A 180 8.71 4.76 1.50
N ARG A 181 9.96 4.72 1.95
CA ARG A 181 11.10 4.38 1.10
C ARG A 181 11.97 3.34 1.80
N LEU A 182 12.35 2.34 1.04
CA LEU A 182 13.28 1.30 1.45
C LEU A 182 14.52 1.36 0.57
N GLY A 183 15.67 1.28 1.17
CA GLY A 183 16.96 1.36 0.49
C GLY A 183 17.99 0.41 1.10
N THR A 184 19.24 0.66 0.77
CA THR A 184 20.37 -0.10 1.33
C THR A 184 21.39 0.85 1.93
N GLU A 185 21.91 0.50 3.09
CA GLU A 185 23.05 1.16 3.71
C GLU A 185 24.14 0.12 4.02
N HIS A 186 25.36 0.35 3.53
CA HIS A 186 26.45 -0.62 3.64
C HIS A 186 26.08 -2.05 3.19
N GLY A 187 25.27 -2.14 2.13
CA GLY A 187 24.79 -3.41 1.58
C GLY A 187 23.69 -4.12 2.38
N LYS A 188 23.16 -3.48 3.43
CA LYS A 188 22.06 -4.01 4.24
C LYS A 188 20.76 -3.27 3.96
N PRO A 189 19.60 -3.96 3.96
CA PRO A 189 18.30 -3.33 3.75
C PRO A 189 17.96 -2.42 4.94
N VAL A 190 17.47 -1.21 4.62
CA VAL A 190 17.08 -0.20 5.61
C VAL A 190 15.79 0.51 5.18
N ILE A 191 15.12 1.15 6.13
CA ILE A 191 14.06 2.11 5.87
C ILE A 191 14.71 3.51 5.81
N THR A 192 14.63 4.17 4.66
CA THR A 192 15.18 5.52 4.46
C THR A 192 14.13 6.61 4.74
N ALA A 193 12.84 6.27 4.63
CA ALA A 193 11.72 7.11 5.06
C ALA A 193 10.49 6.24 5.34
N TRP A 194 9.66 6.64 6.30
CA TRP A 194 8.47 5.88 6.65
C TRP A 194 7.24 6.74 6.87
N ASN A 195 6.13 6.35 6.23
CA ASN A 195 4.79 6.88 6.46
C ASN A 195 4.68 8.41 6.26
N LEU A 196 5.37 8.94 5.26
CA LEU A 196 5.36 10.37 4.94
C LEU A 196 4.03 10.76 4.29
N ALA A 197 3.44 11.86 4.77
CA ALA A 197 2.27 12.50 4.18
C ALA A 197 2.41 14.02 4.29
N LEU A 198 1.72 14.75 3.42
CA LEU A 198 1.54 16.19 3.66
C LEU A 198 0.54 16.41 4.80
N PRO A 199 0.73 17.44 5.63
CA PRO A 199 -0.24 17.84 6.65
C PRO A 199 -1.63 18.06 6.03
N GLU A 200 -2.69 17.70 6.75
CA GLU A 200 -4.08 17.80 6.26
C GLU A 200 -4.44 19.26 5.86
N SER A 201 -3.89 20.25 6.56
CA SER A 201 -4.04 21.66 6.21
C SER A 201 -3.57 22.02 4.80
N LEU A 202 -2.59 21.29 4.25
CA LEU A 202 -2.10 21.46 2.89
C LEU A 202 -2.90 20.67 1.86
N LEU A 203 -3.68 19.67 2.26
CA LEU A 203 -4.52 18.89 1.36
C LEU A 203 -5.68 19.72 0.76
N HIS A 204 -6.08 20.80 1.43
CA HIS A 204 -7.10 21.72 0.93
C HIS A 204 -6.58 22.67 -0.15
N ALA A 205 -5.29 23.01 -0.14
CA ALA A 205 -4.67 23.91 -1.11
C ALA A 205 -4.42 23.27 -2.49
N ALA A 206 -4.43 21.94 -2.57
CA ALA A 206 -4.18 21.16 -3.79
C ALA A 206 -5.46 20.91 -4.63
N ALA A 207 -6.57 21.58 -4.35
CA ALA A 207 -7.76 21.53 -5.21
C ALA A 207 -7.49 22.32 -6.51
N PRO A 208 -7.77 21.78 -7.70
CA PRO A 208 -7.69 22.56 -8.92
C PRO A 208 -8.68 23.72 -8.83
N HIS A 209 -8.21 24.94 -9.09
CA HIS A 209 -9.09 26.09 -9.30
C HIS A 209 -10.10 25.73 -10.39
N PRO A 210 -11.42 25.89 -10.17
CA PRO A 210 -12.38 25.72 -11.26
C PRO A 210 -11.98 26.69 -12.38
N ALA A 211 -11.78 26.15 -13.59
CA ALA A 211 -11.55 26.96 -14.75
C ALA A 211 -12.67 27.98 -14.87
N GLN A 212 -12.34 29.27 -14.78
CA GLN A 212 -13.27 30.35 -15.09
C GLN A 212 -13.65 30.18 -16.56
N SER A 213 -14.92 29.91 -16.82
CA SER A 213 -15.46 29.95 -18.18
C SER A 213 -15.31 31.37 -18.69
N PRO A 214 -14.78 31.60 -19.90
CA PRO A 214 -14.81 32.92 -20.50
C PRO A 214 -16.27 33.26 -20.83
N GLU A 215 -16.69 34.47 -20.45
CA GLU A 215 -17.94 35.10 -20.90
C GLU A 215 -17.92 35.41 -22.40
#